data_245af0c000d6ada3cc56119b133f594a
#
_entry.id   245af0c000d6ada3cc56119b133f594a
#
_cell.length_a   1.000
_cell.length_b   1.000
_cell.length_c   1.000
_cell.angle_alpha   90.00
_cell.angle_beta   90.00
_cell.angle_gamma   90.00
#
_symmetry.space_group_name_H-M   'P 1'
#
loop_
_entity.id
_entity.type
_entity.pdbx_description
1 polymer ?
#
loop_
_entity_poly.entity_id
_entity_poly.type
_entity_poly.pdbx_seq_one_letter_code
_entity_poly.pdbx_strand_id
1 'polypeptide(L)'
;MKYFFVAYFLFSSLLAYSQGETDQQLALHYFSSGDFEKAKTYYARIYDNDPSKFNFNRYYECLTQTNELKEAEKVLKKQITANRSDLEYKVLLGQFYEQNKEPAKAQKLYDDLISDLESDPNSVINLFNAFKSKNKNDLALQTIEKGRKLLKSSYPLHFQFAELYGATGQSEKMMNEYLDLLDFNTGYATTIQTVLTRQIDFSEEDSKEYSILRNALLERIQKKPNEPVYAEMLIWLLIQSRNFNSALVQAQALDKRLGEQGRRVLELGQMCVENKEFETARNSFKYVTLLGEDKMYYFQAENALLNTRFLEVTTNRNYSDAEIETTIAEYQVILSRVGKKRTSIPLIMEMSHIQAFYSDKSNEAISNLKESLNTPGITDMQKAEIKMLLADIHVLHGDIWEAALFYMQVENDFKFEPIGHEAKFKNARIFYYDGEFDFAQAQLGVL
;
A
#
# COMPACT_ATOMS: atom_id res chain seq x y z
N MET A 1 -38.86 -41.38 -38.91
CA MET A 1 -39.34 -41.14 -37.54
C MET A 1 -38.26 -40.72 -36.55
N LYS A 2 -37.06 -41.32 -36.54
CA LYS A 2 -35.99 -40.90 -35.59
C LYS A 2 -35.52 -39.43 -35.72
N TYR A 3 -35.42 -38.85 -36.91
CA TYR A 3 -35.00 -37.48 -37.13
C TYR A 3 -36.08 -36.44 -36.78
N PHE A 4 -37.34 -36.79 -36.78
CA PHE A 4 -38.44 -35.91 -36.39
C PHE A 4 -38.48 -35.71 -34.86
N PHE A 5 -38.12 -36.75 -34.09
CA PHE A 5 -38.03 -36.64 -32.62
C PHE A 5 -36.83 -35.80 -32.15
N VAL A 6 -35.70 -35.91 -32.85
CA VAL A 6 -34.50 -35.08 -32.52
C VAL A 6 -34.73 -33.61 -32.87
N ALA A 7 -35.38 -33.32 -34.00
CA ALA A 7 -35.73 -31.95 -34.38
C ALA A 7 -36.75 -31.31 -33.42
N TYR A 8 -37.73 -32.10 -32.95
CA TYR A 8 -38.72 -31.63 -31.96
C TYR A 8 -38.07 -31.34 -30.59
N PHE A 9 -37.10 -32.16 -30.16
CA PHE A 9 -36.37 -31.96 -28.92
C PHE A 9 -35.44 -30.75 -29.00
N LEU A 10 -34.77 -30.52 -30.13
CA LEU A 10 -33.94 -29.32 -30.36
C LEU A 10 -34.77 -28.03 -30.46
N PHE A 11 -35.97 -28.09 -31.10
CA PHE A 11 -36.86 -26.94 -31.20
C PHE A 11 -37.51 -26.57 -29.86
N SER A 12 -37.84 -27.57 -29.03
CA SER A 12 -38.38 -27.35 -27.68
C SER A 12 -37.32 -26.80 -26.73
N SER A 13 -36.03 -27.18 -26.86
CA SER A 13 -34.93 -26.65 -26.08
C SER A 13 -34.59 -25.19 -26.46
N LEU A 14 -34.68 -24.82 -27.73
CA LEU A 14 -34.49 -23.44 -28.20
C LEU A 14 -35.60 -22.48 -27.74
N LEU A 15 -36.85 -22.96 -27.72
CA LEU A 15 -38.00 -22.19 -27.21
C LEU A 15 -37.90 -21.98 -25.69
N ALA A 16 -37.46 -22.98 -24.94
CA ALA A 16 -37.26 -22.86 -23.49
C ALA A 16 -36.12 -21.87 -23.14
N TYR A 17 -35.04 -21.81 -23.93
CA TYR A 17 -33.94 -20.88 -23.74
C TYR A 17 -34.35 -19.42 -24.03
N SER A 18 -35.09 -19.18 -25.12
CA SER A 18 -35.64 -17.87 -25.48
C SER A 18 -36.65 -17.34 -24.46
N GLN A 19 -37.44 -18.23 -23.85
CA GLN A 19 -38.44 -17.86 -22.85
C GLN A 19 -37.79 -17.47 -21.50
N GLY A 20 -36.69 -18.13 -21.14
CA GLY A 20 -35.93 -17.81 -19.92
C GLY A 20 -35.26 -16.43 -19.97
N GLU A 21 -34.67 -16.02 -21.09
CA GLU A 21 -34.11 -14.69 -21.29
C GLU A 21 -35.19 -13.59 -21.23
N THR A 22 -36.35 -13.85 -21.82
CA THR A 22 -37.48 -12.91 -21.79
C THR A 22 -38.05 -12.77 -20.37
N ASP A 23 -38.19 -13.86 -19.63
CA ASP A 23 -38.68 -13.86 -18.25
C ASP A 23 -37.73 -13.09 -17.32
N GLN A 24 -36.40 -13.23 -17.48
CA GLN A 24 -35.41 -12.46 -16.70
C GLN A 24 -35.48 -10.95 -16.98
N GLN A 25 -35.58 -10.53 -18.23
CA GLN A 25 -35.71 -9.11 -18.59
C GLN A 25 -37.00 -8.50 -18.05
N LEU A 26 -38.12 -9.19 -18.16
CA LEU A 26 -39.42 -8.75 -17.64
C LEU A 26 -39.43 -8.72 -16.11
N ALA A 27 -38.86 -9.74 -15.46
CA ALA A 27 -38.73 -9.80 -14.01
C ALA A 27 -37.93 -8.57 -13.49
N LEU A 28 -36.77 -8.29 -14.11
CA LEU A 28 -35.93 -7.16 -13.73
C LEU A 28 -36.61 -5.81 -13.99
N HIS A 29 -37.30 -5.67 -15.12
CA HIS A 29 -38.03 -4.46 -15.47
C HIS A 29 -39.13 -4.16 -14.44
N TYR A 30 -40.00 -5.13 -14.15
CA TYR A 30 -41.07 -4.93 -13.17
C TYR A 30 -40.53 -4.73 -11.76
N PHE A 31 -39.46 -5.44 -11.39
CA PHE A 31 -38.83 -5.27 -10.09
C PHE A 31 -38.25 -3.86 -9.93
N SER A 32 -37.52 -3.35 -10.93
CA SER A 32 -36.92 -2.02 -10.89
C SER A 32 -37.94 -0.88 -10.96
N SER A 33 -39.12 -1.13 -11.56
CA SER A 33 -40.24 -0.19 -11.56
C SER A 33 -41.13 -0.26 -10.30
N GLY A 34 -40.83 -1.18 -9.36
CA GLY A 34 -41.60 -1.36 -8.14
C GLY A 34 -42.92 -2.13 -8.32
N ASP A 35 -43.20 -2.67 -9.52
CA ASP A 35 -44.38 -3.52 -9.78
C ASP A 35 -44.09 -4.95 -9.29
N PHE A 36 -44.03 -5.10 -7.95
CA PHE A 36 -43.71 -6.39 -7.33
C PHE A 36 -44.73 -7.51 -7.60
N GLU A 37 -45.97 -7.16 -7.89
CA GLU A 37 -47.01 -8.16 -8.25
C GLU A 37 -46.68 -8.84 -9.56
N LYS A 38 -46.26 -8.10 -10.61
CA LYS A 38 -45.82 -8.68 -11.85
C LYS A 38 -44.44 -9.32 -11.74
N ALA A 39 -43.50 -8.66 -11.11
CA ALA A 39 -42.15 -9.20 -10.89
C ALA A 39 -42.18 -10.56 -10.22
N LYS A 40 -43.03 -10.75 -9.21
CA LYS A 40 -43.26 -12.00 -8.48
C LYS A 40 -43.59 -13.15 -9.41
N THR A 41 -44.47 -12.94 -10.39
CA THR A 41 -44.92 -13.99 -11.32
C THR A 41 -43.75 -14.50 -12.16
N TYR A 42 -42.87 -13.65 -12.61
CA TYR A 42 -41.68 -14.01 -13.36
C TYR A 42 -40.59 -14.62 -12.48
N TYR A 43 -40.30 -14.01 -11.33
CA TYR A 43 -39.30 -14.54 -10.40
C TYR A 43 -39.70 -15.87 -9.79
N ALA A 44 -40.98 -16.20 -9.64
CA ALA A 44 -41.44 -17.51 -9.24
C ALA A 44 -40.98 -18.59 -10.23
N ARG A 45 -41.16 -18.37 -11.55
CA ARG A 45 -40.75 -19.32 -12.61
C ARG A 45 -39.21 -19.41 -12.67
N ILE A 46 -38.52 -18.26 -12.58
CA ILE A 46 -37.05 -18.22 -12.61
C ILE A 46 -36.50 -19.01 -11.43
N TYR A 47 -37.03 -18.79 -10.22
CA TYR A 47 -36.57 -19.48 -9.00
C TYR A 47 -36.88 -20.98 -9.02
N ASP A 48 -38.00 -21.41 -9.60
CA ASP A 48 -38.32 -22.83 -9.74
C ASP A 48 -37.35 -23.56 -10.70
N ASN A 49 -36.84 -22.85 -11.73
CA ASN A 49 -35.88 -23.40 -12.68
C ASN A 49 -34.42 -23.29 -12.16
N ASP A 50 -34.08 -22.18 -11.48
CA ASP A 50 -32.78 -21.91 -10.92
C ASP A 50 -32.92 -21.32 -9.51
N PRO A 51 -32.84 -22.12 -8.44
CA PRO A 51 -32.96 -21.69 -7.04
C PRO A 51 -31.69 -21.08 -6.51
N SER A 52 -30.94 -20.32 -7.33
CA SER A 52 -29.75 -19.57 -6.92
C SER A 52 -30.08 -18.53 -5.84
N LYS A 53 -29.06 -18.12 -5.07
CA LYS A 53 -29.21 -17.10 -4.02
C LYS A 53 -29.78 -15.78 -4.58
N PHE A 54 -29.38 -15.41 -5.78
CA PHE A 54 -29.86 -14.19 -6.43
C PHE A 54 -31.38 -14.29 -6.73
N ASN A 55 -31.82 -15.36 -7.39
CA ASN A 55 -33.21 -15.55 -7.76
C ASN A 55 -34.10 -15.74 -6.52
N PHE A 56 -33.59 -16.45 -5.51
CA PHE A 56 -34.27 -16.54 -4.22
C PHE A 56 -34.51 -15.18 -3.61
N ASN A 57 -33.47 -14.35 -3.50
CA ASN A 57 -33.57 -13.03 -2.88
C ASN A 57 -34.61 -12.16 -3.59
N ARG A 58 -34.61 -12.14 -4.93
CA ARG A 58 -35.59 -11.38 -5.72
C ARG A 58 -37.01 -11.86 -5.53
N TYR A 59 -37.22 -13.21 -5.59
CA TYR A 59 -38.53 -13.77 -5.37
C TYR A 59 -39.04 -13.53 -3.95
N TYR A 60 -38.20 -13.76 -2.96
CA TYR A 60 -38.52 -13.53 -1.55
C TYR A 60 -38.88 -12.05 -1.28
N GLU A 61 -38.12 -11.12 -1.87
CA GLU A 61 -38.40 -9.69 -1.77
C GLU A 61 -39.77 -9.34 -2.39
N CYS A 62 -40.08 -9.87 -3.58
CA CYS A 62 -41.40 -9.67 -4.18
C CYS A 62 -42.53 -10.21 -3.25
N LEU A 63 -42.38 -11.39 -2.68
CA LEU A 63 -43.36 -11.97 -1.77
C LEU A 63 -43.59 -11.12 -0.51
N THR A 64 -42.53 -10.56 0.05
CA THR A 64 -42.62 -9.71 1.24
C THR A 64 -43.24 -8.36 0.92
N GLN A 65 -42.90 -7.75 -0.23
CA GLN A 65 -43.49 -6.49 -0.69
C GLN A 65 -44.97 -6.60 -1.07
N THR A 66 -45.40 -7.77 -1.55
CA THR A 66 -46.81 -8.05 -1.85
C THR A 66 -47.58 -8.60 -0.66
N ASN A 67 -46.95 -8.65 0.53
CA ASN A 67 -47.52 -9.17 1.77
C ASN A 67 -47.99 -10.63 1.71
N GLU A 68 -47.37 -11.45 0.84
CA GLU A 68 -47.63 -12.90 0.73
C GLU A 68 -46.79 -13.70 1.75
N LEU A 69 -46.95 -13.38 3.03
CA LEU A 69 -46.11 -13.85 4.11
C LEU A 69 -46.04 -15.37 4.26
N LYS A 70 -47.16 -16.08 4.01
CA LYS A 70 -47.16 -17.55 4.08
C LYS A 70 -46.31 -18.23 3.00
N GLU A 71 -46.35 -17.71 1.79
CA GLU A 71 -45.49 -18.22 0.72
C GLU A 71 -44.04 -17.81 0.89
N ALA A 72 -43.77 -16.59 1.36
CA ALA A 72 -42.44 -16.14 1.72
C ALA A 72 -41.76 -17.06 2.76
N GLU A 73 -42.48 -17.40 3.83
CA GLU A 73 -42.01 -18.36 4.84
C GLU A 73 -41.72 -19.73 4.27
N LYS A 74 -42.61 -20.23 3.44
CA LYS A 74 -42.49 -21.54 2.79
C LYS A 74 -41.30 -21.62 1.87
N VAL A 75 -41.12 -20.63 1.01
CA VAL A 75 -39.97 -20.52 0.08
C VAL A 75 -38.66 -20.42 0.85
N LEU A 76 -38.62 -19.61 1.92
CA LEU A 76 -37.44 -19.48 2.78
C LEU A 76 -37.10 -20.79 3.50
N LYS A 77 -38.07 -21.53 4.02
CA LYS A 77 -37.88 -22.87 4.63
C LYS A 77 -37.39 -23.89 3.61
N LYS A 78 -37.89 -23.84 2.35
CA LYS A 78 -37.41 -24.67 1.24
C LYS A 78 -35.93 -24.38 0.98
N GLN A 79 -35.52 -23.08 0.95
CA GLN A 79 -34.15 -22.66 0.73
C GLN A 79 -33.23 -23.09 1.88
N ILE A 80 -33.66 -22.99 3.15
CA ILE A 80 -32.92 -23.50 4.31
C ILE A 80 -32.65 -24.99 4.18
N THR A 81 -33.66 -25.76 3.74
CA THR A 81 -33.53 -27.21 3.60
C THR A 81 -32.57 -27.62 2.48
N ALA A 82 -32.56 -26.83 1.38
CA ALA A 82 -31.66 -27.03 0.25
C ALA A 82 -30.21 -26.61 0.56
N ASN A 83 -30.02 -25.61 1.40
CA ASN A 83 -28.72 -25.01 1.73
C ASN A 83 -28.46 -25.02 3.24
N ARG A 84 -28.38 -26.21 3.82
CA ARG A 84 -28.28 -26.40 5.28
C ARG A 84 -27.06 -25.75 5.92
N SER A 85 -25.96 -25.63 5.19
CA SER A 85 -24.70 -25.02 5.65
C SER A 85 -24.70 -23.48 5.60
N ASP A 86 -25.61 -22.86 4.82
CA ASP A 86 -25.73 -21.40 4.74
C ASP A 86 -26.67 -20.91 5.86
N LEU A 87 -26.06 -20.49 6.97
CA LEU A 87 -26.78 -20.02 8.15
C LEU A 87 -27.50 -18.68 7.93
N GLU A 88 -27.15 -17.95 6.86
CA GLU A 88 -27.79 -16.66 6.56
C GLU A 88 -29.30 -16.80 6.34
N TYR A 89 -29.75 -17.91 5.70
CA TYR A 89 -31.19 -18.17 5.52
C TYR A 89 -31.92 -18.43 6.83
N LYS A 90 -31.27 -19.05 7.82
CA LYS A 90 -31.86 -19.26 9.15
C LYS A 90 -31.96 -17.92 9.92
N VAL A 91 -30.93 -17.07 9.83
CA VAL A 91 -30.97 -15.73 10.41
C VAL A 91 -32.04 -14.87 9.71
N LEU A 92 -32.18 -14.98 8.38
CA LEU A 92 -33.24 -14.32 7.62
C LEU A 92 -34.64 -14.79 8.08
N LEU A 93 -34.80 -16.08 8.41
CA LEU A 93 -36.08 -16.58 8.96
C LEU A 93 -36.38 -15.96 10.34
N GLY A 94 -35.39 -15.78 11.19
CA GLY A 94 -35.56 -15.07 12.45
C GLY A 94 -35.97 -13.61 12.21
N GLN A 95 -35.31 -12.91 11.29
CA GLN A 95 -35.69 -11.55 10.90
C GLN A 95 -37.12 -11.48 10.34
N PHE A 96 -37.52 -12.46 9.54
CA PHE A 96 -38.89 -12.59 9.04
C PHE A 96 -39.90 -12.69 10.21
N TYR A 97 -39.64 -13.49 11.22
CA TYR A 97 -40.52 -13.61 12.42
C TYR A 97 -40.59 -12.30 13.19
N GLU A 98 -39.50 -11.56 13.35
CA GLU A 98 -39.52 -10.23 14.01
C GLU A 98 -40.44 -9.26 13.26
N GLN A 99 -40.28 -9.17 11.94
CA GLN A 99 -41.07 -8.28 11.11
C GLN A 99 -42.57 -8.63 11.11
N ASN A 100 -42.89 -9.90 11.28
CA ASN A 100 -44.26 -10.39 11.32
C ASN A 100 -44.86 -10.51 12.76
N LYS A 101 -44.31 -9.75 13.73
CA LYS A 101 -44.80 -9.66 15.10
C LYS A 101 -44.73 -10.97 15.89
N GLU A 102 -43.78 -11.83 15.56
CA GLU A 102 -43.48 -13.08 16.27
C GLU A 102 -42.07 -13.08 16.94
N PRO A 103 -41.74 -12.05 17.76
CA PRO A 103 -40.37 -11.90 18.26
C PRO A 103 -39.92 -13.06 19.16
N ALA A 104 -40.85 -13.73 19.84
CA ALA A 104 -40.50 -14.90 20.65
C ALA A 104 -40.01 -16.08 19.82
N LYS A 105 -40.56 -16.29 18.59
CA LYS A 105 -40.07 -17.32 17.67
C LYS A 105 -38.71 -16.95 17.11
N ALA A 106 -38.51 -15.66 16.79
CA ALA A 106 -37.22 -15.16 16.31
C ALA A 106 -36.12 -15.37 17.36
N GLN A 107 -36.36 -14.92 18.58
CA GLN A 107 -35.39 -15.04 19.68
C GLN A 107 -35.04 -16.50 19.95
N LYS A 108 -36.03 -17.38 20.03
CA LYS A 108 -35.77 -18.81 20.19
C LYS A 108 -34.88 -19.38 19.07
N LEU A 109 -35.16 -19.02 17.82
CA LEU A 109 -34.35 -19.48 16.67
C LEU A 109 -32.92 -19.00 16.77
N TYR A 110 -32.68 -17.73 17.16
CA TYR A 110 -31.34 -17.18 17.34
C TYR A 110 -30.59 -17.85 18.50
N ASP A 111 -31.29 -18.06 19.63
CA ASP A 111 -30.71 -18.75 20.79
C ASP A 111 -30.35 -20.20 20.44
N ASP A 112 -31.20 -20.91 19.70
CA ASP A 112 -30.93 -22.26 19.20
C ASP A 112 -29.71 -22.26 18.28
N LEU A 113 -29.59 -21.32 17.31
CA LEU A 113 -28.42 -21.20 16.42
C LEU A 113 -27.12 -20.95 17.19
N ILE A 114 -27.14 -20.11 18.21
CA ILE A 114 -25.97 -19.86 19.04
C ILE A 114 -25.69 -21.07 19.93
N SER A 115 -26.72 -21.73 20.49
CA SER A 115 -26.54 -22.88 21.38
C SER A 115 -25.96 -24.10 20.66
N ASP A 116 -26.27 -24.27 19.39
CA ASP A 116 -25.85 -25.41 18.56
C ASP A 116 -24.47 -25.21 17.88
N LEU A 117 -23.77 -24.09 18.22
CA LEU A 117 -22.45 -23.84 17.67
C LEU A 117 -21.47 -24.97 17.99
N GLU A 118 -20.84 -25.49 16.95
CA GLU A 118 -19.76 -26.47 17.03
C GLU A 118 -18.41 -25.82 17.38
N SER A 119 -17.48 -26.61 17.93
CA SER A 119 -16.09 -26.16 18.18
C SER A 119 -15.27 -26.17 16.90
N ASP A 120 -15.75 -25.44 15.89
CA ASP A 120 -15.12 -25.26 14.58
C ASP A 120 -15.12 -23.78 14.20
N PRO A 121 -13.95 -23.21 13.81
CA PRO A 121 -13.83 -21.80 13.43
C PRO A 121 -14.80 -21.39 12.32
N ASN A 122 -14.99 -22.24 11.31
CA ASN A 122 -15.87 -21.92 10.18
C ASN A 122 -17.34 -21.82 10.61
N SER A 123 -17.80 -22.70 11.47
CA SER A 123 -19.15 -22.66 12.04
C SER A 123 -19.41 -21.34 12.77
N VAL A 124 -18.47 -20.93 13.61
CA VAL A 124 -18.56 -19.67 14.37
C VAL A 124 -18.54 -18.45 13.44
N ILE A 125 -17.60 -18.41 12.48
CA ILE A 125 -17.45 -17.29 11.56
C ILE A 125 -18.67 -17.16 10.62
N ASN A 126 -19.21 -18.28 10.15
CA ASN A 126 -20.39 -18.28 9.29
C ASN A 126 -21.63 -17.73 10.01
N LEU A 127 -21.85 -18.12 11.27
CA LEU A 127 -22.96 -17.56 12.04
C LEU A 127 -22.75 -16.08 12.40
N PHE A 128 -21.52 -15.71 12.79
CA PHE A 128 -21.14 -14.33 13.00
C PHE A 128 -21.44 -13.45 11.77
N ASN A 129 -20.99 -13.87 10.60
CA ASN A 129 -21.24 -13.16 9.35
C ASN A 129 -22.72 -13.08 9.00
N ALA A 130 -23.48 -14.15 9.27
CA ALA A 130 -24.91 -14.18 9.05
C ALA A 130 -25.65 -13.15 9.90
N PHE A 131 -25.33 -13.04 11.21
CA PHE A 131 -25.92 -12.02 12.06
C PHE A 131 -25.47 -10.60 11.69
N LYS A 132 -24.18 -10.43 11.40
CA LYS A 132 -23.62 -9.14 10.98
C LYS A 132 -24.26 -8.62 9.69
N SER A 133 -24.48 -9.48 8.69
CA SER A 133 -25.12 -9.12 7.41
C SER A 133 -26.55 -8.58 7.59
N LYS A 134 -27.17 -8.88 8.72
CA LYS A 134 -28.51 -8.40 9.09
C LYS A 134 -28.48 -7.31 10.17
N ASN A 135 -27.31 -6.70 10.43
CA ASN A 135 -27.09 -5.66 11.44
C ASN A 135 -27.45 -6.08 12.88
N LYS A 136 -27.38 -7.40 13.18
CA LYS A 136 -27.64 -7.94 14.50
C LYS A 136 -26.35 -8.05 15.31
N ASN A 137 -25.77 -6.89 15.62
CA ASN A 137 -24.44 -6.81 16.23
C ASN A 137 -24.38 -7.47 17.61
N ASP A 138 -25.43 -7.41 18.43
CA ASP A 138 -25.46 -8.06 19.75
C ASP A 138 -25.44 -9.59 19.64
N LEU A 139 -26.17 -10.18 18.69
CA LEU A 139 -26.15 -11.62 18.42
C LEU A 139 -24.83 -12.06 17.78
N ALA A 140 -24.26 -11.22 16.92
CA ALA A 140 -22.92 -11.43 16.39
C ALA A 140 -21.87 -11.46 17.51
N LEU A 141 -21.95 -10.54 18.46
CA LEU A 141 -21.07 -10.52 19.64
C LEU A 141 -21.22 -11.79 20.49
N GLN A 142 -22.44 -12.17 20.84
CA GLN A 142 -22.71 -13.39 21.59
C GLN A 142 -22.16 -14.64 20.87
N THR A 143 -22.26 -14.67 19.53
CA THR A 143 -21.75 -15.76 18.70
C THR A 143 -20.23 -15.90 18.86
N ILE A 144 -19.48 -14.82 18.69
CA ILE A 144 -18.00 -14.86 18.77
C ILE A 144 -17.52 -15.03 20.21
N GLU A 145 -18.24 -14.51 21.22
CA GLU A 145 -17.93 -14.77 22.64
C GLU A 145 -18.07 -16.25 22.99
N LYS A 146 -19.16 -16.89 22.52
CA LYS A 146 -19.32 -18.33 22.67
C LYS A 146 -18.28 -19.11 21.88
N GLY A 147 -18.04 -18.70 20.64
CA GLY A 147 -17.02 -19.27 19.78
C GLY A 147 -15.62 -19.23 20.42
N ARG A 148 -15.22 -18.10 21.00
CA ARG A 148 -13.94 -17.95 21.73
C ARG A 148 -13.82 -18.93 22.90
N LYS A 149 -14.90 -19.16 23.62
CA LYS A 149 -14.94 -20.15 24.72
C LYS A 149 -14.82 -21.60 24.22
N LEU A 150 -15.43 -21.92 23.07
CA LEU A 150 -15.38 -23.25 22.46
C LEU A 150 -14.01 -23.55 21.83
N LEU A 151 -13.46 -22.59 21.09
CA LEU A 151 -12.21 -22.72 20.33
C LEU A 151 -10.97 -22.53 21.21
N LYS A 152 -11.09 -21.86 22.36
CA LYS A 152 -9.99 -21.56 23.30
C LYS A 152 -8.82 -20.87 22.58
N SER A 153 -7.59 -21.32 22.84
CA SER A 153 -6.36 -20.78 22.25
C SER A 153 -6.09 -21.23 20.81
N SER A 154 -6.87 -22.18 20.28
CA SER A 154 -6.62 -22.68 18.91
C SER A 154 -7.03 -21.65 17.84
N TYR A 155 -8.05 -20.83 18.10
CA TYR A 155 -8.50 -19.77 17.21
C TYR A 155 -9.22 -18.67 18.00
N PRO A 156 -8.53 -17.59 18.42
CA PRO A 156 -9.06 -16.62 19.38
C PRO A 156 -10.05 -15.60 18.81
N LEU A 157 -10.38 -15.64 17.50
CA LEU A 157 -11.36 -14.81 16.81
C LEU A 157 -11.06 -13.28 16.87
N HIS A 158 -9.80 -12.88 17.02
CA HIS A 158 -9.41 -11.47 17.16
C HIS A 158 -9.89 -10.58 16.01
N PHE A 159 -9.82 -11.06 14.77
CA PHE A 159 -10.33 -10.30 13.62
C PHE A 159 -11.82 -10.02 13.70
N GLN A 160 -12.62 -11.03 14.07
CA GLN A 160 -14.07 -10.90 14.16
C GLN A 160 -14.48 -9.94 15.29
N PHE A 161 -13.79 -10.00 16.43
CA PHE A 161 -14.00 -9.04 17.51
C PHE A 161 -13.60 -7.62 17.09
N ALA A 162 -12.41 -7.45 16.49
CA ALA A 162 -11.95 -6.15 16.04
C ALA A 162 -12.91 -5.53 15.00
N GLU A 163 -13.35 -6.33 14.03
CA GLU A 163 -14.30 -5.91 13.01
C GLU A 163 -15.64 -5.43 13.64
N LEU A 164 -16.15 -6.19 14.59
CA LEU A 164 -17.41 -5.83 15.28
C LEU A 164 -17.26 -4.59 16.13
N TYR A 165 -16.17 -4.47 16.89
CA TYR A 165 -15.89 -3.30 17.72
C TYR A 165 -15.69 -2.05 16.85
N GLY A 166 -15.03 -2.16 15.69
CA GLY A 166 -14.92 -1.08 14.72
C GLY A 166 -16.28 -0.64 14.18
N ALA A 167 -17.13 -1.59 13.77
CA ALA A 167 -18.48 -1.31 13.30
C ALA A 167 -19.40 -0.66 14.36
N THR A 168 -19.11 -0.85 15.65
CA THR A 168 -19.87 -0.30 16.77
C THR A 168 -19.20 0.91 17.45
N GLY A 169 -18.11 1.46 16.85
CA GLY A 169 -17.42 2.66 17.36
C GLY A 169 -16.61 2.44 18.64
N GLN A 170 -16.29 1.19 18.99
CA GLN A 170 -15.50 0.84 20.16
C GLN A 170 -14.01 0.75 19.83
N SER A 171 -13.42 1.87 19.37
CA SER A 171 -12.04 1.94 18.81
C SER A 171 -10.98 1.35 19.75
N GLU A 172 -11.09 1.59 21.06
CA GLU A 172 -10.10 1.06 22.02
C GLU A 172 -10.11 -0.48 22.08
N LYS A 173 -11.30 -1.10 22.12
CA LYS A 173 -11.41 -2.57 22.10
C LYS A 173 -10.94 -3.14 20.79
N MET A 174 -11.28 -2.49 19.67
CA MET A 174 -10.83 -2.87 18.35
C MET A 174 -9.29 -2.91 18.27
N MET A 175 -8.62 -1.84 18.73
CA MET A 175 -7.15 -1.76 18.72
C MET A 175 -6.52 -2.85 19.61
N ASN A 176 -7.09 -3.10 20.78
CA ASN A 176 -6.59 -4.15 21.65
C ASN A 176 -6.71 -5.54 21.03
N GLU A 177 -7.83 -5.85 20.38
CA GLU A 177 -7.97 -7.14 19.66
C GLU A 177 -6.92 -7.30 18.53
N TYR A 178 -6.61 -6.26 17.77
CA TYR A 178 -5.53 -6.32 16.80
C TYR A 178 -4.16 -6.53 17.44
N LEU A 179 -3.89 -5.88 18.56
CA LEU A 179 -2.62 -6.06 19.26
C LEU A 179 -2.52 -7.45 19.94
N ASP A 180 -3.64 -7.99 20.46
CA ASP A 180 -3.72 -9.35 21.00
C ASP A 180 -3.50 -10.40 19.90
N LEU A 181 -3.89 -10.11 18.65
CA LEU A 181 -3.59 -10.96 17.52
C LEU A 181 -2.08 -11.04 17.25
N LEU A 182 -1.31 -9.97 17.48
CA LEU A 182 0.16 -10.00 17.37
C LEU A 182 0.79 -10.88 18.47
N ASP A 183 0.19 -10.94 19.66
CA ASP A 183 0.62 -11.89 20.70
C ASP A 183 0.40 -13.34 20.28
N PHE A 184 -0.69 -13.58 19.55
CA PHE A 184 -0.98 -14.91 19.02
C PHE A 184 -0.05 -15.28 17.86
N ASN A 185 0.20 -14.36 16.93
CA ASN A 185 1.10 -14.56 15.80
C ASN A 185 1.55 -13.22 15.20
N THR A 186 2.84 -12.91 15.34
CA THR A 186 3.45 -11.68 14.82
C THR A 186 3.40 -11.54 13.30
N GLY A 187 3.20 -12.65 12.57
CA GLY A 187 3.03 -12.63 11.11
C GLY A 187 1.82 -11.84 10.61
N TYR A 188 0.86 -11.52 11.49
CA TYR A 188 -0.28 -10.67 11.15
C TYR A 188 0.04 -9.16 11.12
N ALA A 189 1.25 -8.72 11.47
CA ALA A 189 1.61 -7.30 11.54
C ALA A 189 1.26 -6.54 10.26
N THR A 190 1.69 -7.02 9.09
CA THR A 190 1.40 -6.38 7.80
C THR A 190 -0.11 -6.32 7.48
N THR A 191 -0.85 -7.37 7.81
CA THR A 191 -2.30 -7.41 7.62
C THR A 191 -2.98 -6.37 8.51
N ILE A 192 -2.57 -6.28 9.77
CA ILE A 192 -3.10 -5.28 10.73
C ILE A 192 -2.76 -3.86 10.27
N GLN A 193 -1.53 -3.60 9.84
CA GLN A 193 -1.13 -2.31 9.25
C GLN A 193 -2.03 -1.91 8.09
N THR A 194 -2.29 -2.85 7.16
CA THR A 194 -3.18 -2.61 6.01
C THR A 194 -4.60 -2.26 6.42
N VAL A 195 -5.14 -2.93 7.44
CA VAL A 195 -6.49 -2.64 7.95
C VAL A 195 -6.52 -1.28 8.64
N LEU A 196 -5.55 -1.00 9.50
CA LEU A 196 -5.45 0.26 10.25
C LEU A 196 -5.25 1.46 9.33
N THR A 197 -4.51 1.31 8.22
CA THR A 197 -4.34 2.38 7.21
C THR A 197 -5.68 2.85 6.62
N ARG A 198 -6.71 2.02 6.63
CA ARG A 198 -8.06 2.39 6.14
C ARG A 198 -8.96 2.97 7.22
N GLN A 199 -8.61 2.81 8.49
CA GLN A 199 -9.45 3.15 9.64
C GLN A 199 -8.95 4.37 10.41
N ILE A 200 -7.66 4.70 10.30
CA ILE A 200 -7.03 5.81 11.02
C ILE A 200 -6.72 6.92 10.02
N ASP A 201 -7.13 8.13 10.34
CA ASP A 201 -6.62 9.31 9.64
C ASP A 201 -5.27 9.71 10.25
N PHE A 202 -4.21 9.49 9.49
CA PHE A 202 -2.85 9.82 9.90
C PHE A 202 -2.46 11.29 9.67
N SER A 203 -3.30 12.06 9.00
CA SER A 203 -3.05 13.50 8.78
C SER A 203 -3.23 14.32 10.06
N GLU A 204 -3.97 13.77 11.02
CA GLU A 204 -4.23 14.38 12.33
C GLU A 204 -3.58 13.54 13.44
N GLU A 205 -2.40 13.98 13.94
CA GLU A 205 -1.70 13.33 15.07
C GLU A 205 -2.54 13.29 16.36
N ASP A 206 -3.51 14.19 16.49
CA ASP A 206 -4.44 14.26 17.63
C ASP A 206 -5.72 13.46 17.40
N SER A 207 -5.85 12.71 16.31
CA SER A 207 -7.03 11.87 16.10
C SER A 207 -7.16 10.87 17.24
N LYS A 208 -8.41 10.62 17.64
CA LYS A 208 -8.72 9.70 18.73
C LYS A 208 -8.13 8.32 18.52
N GLU A 209 -8.28 7.79 17.31
CA GLU A 209 -7.83 6.46 16.92
C GLU A 209 -6.30 6.35 16.94
N TYR A 210 -5.59 7.36 16.44
CA TYR A 210 -4.14 7.45 16.52
C TYR A 210 -3.64 7.43 17.96
N SER A 211 -4.21 8.29 18.81
CA SER A 211 -3.84 8.38 20.23
C SER A 211 -4.10 7.07 21.00
N ILE A 212 -5.23 6.39 20.74
CA ILE A 212 -5.55 5.08 21.32
C ILE A 212 -4.49 4.05 20.92
N LEU A 213 -4.21 3.91 19.62
CA LEU A 213 -3.24 2.94 19.12
C LEU A 213 -1.84 3.21 19.67
N ARG A 214 -1.39 4.49 19.61
CA ARG A 214 -0.07 4.90 20.13
C ARG A 214 0.08 4.54 21.60
N ASN A 215 -0.91 4.86 22.44
CA ASN A 215 -0.86 4.59 23.88
C ASN A 215 -0.86 3.08 24.16
N ALA A 216 -1.71 2.31 23.45
CA ALA A 216 -1.75 0.86 23.59
C ALA A 216 -0.42 0.21 23.18
N LEU A 217 0.23 0.69 22.12
CA LEU A 217 1.57 0.21 21.69
C LEU A 217 2.64 0.53 22.75
N LEU A 218 2.66 1.76 23.28
CA LEU A 218 3.61 2.15 24.33
C LEU A 218 3.44 1.30 25.59
N GLU A 219 2.21 1.02 26.00
CA GLU A 219 1.93 0.13 27.14
C GLU A 219 2.45 -1.29 26.89
N ARG A 220 2.25 -1.85 25.69
CA ARG A 220 2.75 -3.18 25.35
C ARG A 220 4.27 -3.24 25.25
N ILE A 221 4.93 -2.22 24.70
CA ILE A 221 6.38 -2.11 24.69
C ILE A 221 6.95 -2.14 26.12
N GLN A 222 6.30 -1.45 27.07
CA GLN A 222 6.72 -1.46 28.46
C GLN A 222 6.50 -2.83 29.14
N LYS A 223 5.35 -3.46 28.87
CA LYS A 223 5.01 -4.77 29.48
C LYS A 223 5.81 -5.93 28.86
N LYS A 224 6.14 -5.84 27.59
CA LYS A 224 6.79 -6.90 26.81
C LYS A 224 8.02 -6.37 26.05
N PRO A 225 9.06 -5.92 26.77
CA PRO A 225 10.22 -5.27 26.16
C PRO A 225 11.02 -6.18 25.21
N ASN A 226 10.87 -7.49 25.32
CA ASN A 226 11.56 -8.46 24.46
C ASN A 226 10.80 -8.78 23.16
N GLU A 227 9.57 -8.27 23.00
CA GLU A 227 8.76 -8.47 21.80
C GLU A 227 8.94 -7.26 20.86
N PRO A 228 9.71 -7.40 19.77
CA PRO A 228 10.04 -6.28 18.90
C PRO A 228 8.83 -5.76 18.10
N VAL A 229 7.84 -6.63 17.84
CA VAL A 229 6.69 -6.32 16.96
C VAL A 229 5.93 -5.06 17.38
N TYR A 230 5.82 -4.76 18.68
CA TYR A 230 5.11 -3.57 19.15
C TYR A 230 5.91 -2.28 18.88
N ALA A 231 7.25 -2.33 19.02
CA ALA A 231 8.10 -1.21 18.65
C ALA A 231 8.12 -1.00 17.13
N GLU A 232 8.10 -2.07 16.35
CA GLU A 232 7.96 -2.02 14.89
C GLU A 232 6.63 -1.40 14.46
N MET A 233 5.53 -1.78 15.10
CA MET A 233 4.22 -1.17 14.87
C MET A 233 4.19 0.30 15.26
N LEU A 234 4.88 0.70 16.34
CA LEU A 234 4.98 2.10 16.73
C LEU A 234 5.81 2.92 15.73
N ILE A 235 6.93 2.37 15.27
CA ILE A 235 7.74 3.01 14.21
C ILE A 235 6.90 3.19 12.94
N TRP A 236 6.18 2.16 12.53
CA TRP A 236 5.26 2.23 11.39
C TRP A 236 4.20 3.33 11.59
N LEU A 237 3.56 3.39 12.74
CA LEU A 237 2.54 4.40 13.08
C LEU A 237 3.11 5.82 12.95
N LEU A 238 4.31 6.06 13.50
CA LEU A 238 5.01 7.34 13.44
C LEU A 238 5.41 7.73 12.02
N ILE A 239 5.80 6.77 11.18
CA ILE A 239 6.10 7.01 9.76
C ILE A 239 4.83 7.40 9.00
N GLN A 240 3.70 6.72 9.25
CA GLN A 240 2.42 7.05 8.60
C GLN A 240 1.96 8.48 8.93
N SER A 241 2.19 8.94 10.16
CA SER A 241 1.89 10.32 10.58
C SER A 241 3.00 11.34 10.24
N ARG A 242 4.01 10.95 9.46
CA ARG A 242 5.17 11.77 9.09
C ARG A 242 6.00 12.27 10.27
N ASN A 243 5.87 11.67 11.44
CA ASN A 243 6.68 11.99 12.62
C ASN A 243 8.00 11.23 12.58
N PHE A 244 8.83 11.53 11.57
CA PHE A 244 10.07 10.82 11.29
C PHE A 244 11.11 10.95 12.41
N ASN A 245 11.15 12.10 13.12
CA ASN A 245 12.06 12.28 14.25
C ASN A 245 11.72 11.30 15.40
N SER A 246 10.45 11.18 15.76
CA SER A 246 10.03 10.22 16.78
C SER A 246 10.24 8.77 16.32
N ALA A 247 10.00 8.48 15.03
CA ALA A 247 10.29 7.18 14.45
C ALA A 247 11.77 6.82 14.56
N LEU A 248 12.67 7.78 14.31
CA LEU A 248 14.11 7.59 14.44
C LEU A 248 14.51 7.23 15.88
N VAL A 249 13.97 7.93 16.88
CA VAL A 249 14.24 7.62 18.29
C VAL A 249 13.85 6.19 18.64
N GLN A 250 12.68 5.75 18.19
CA GLN A 250 12.22 4.38 18.42
C GLN A 250 13.06 3.34 17.65
N ALA A 251 13.42 3.66 16.40
CA ALA A 251 14.25 2.78 15.58
C ALA A 251 15.65 2.59 16.18
N GLN A 252 16.28 3.66 16.68
CA GLN A 252 17.58 3.59 17.37
C GLN A 252 17.51 2.79 18.67
N ALA A 253 16.44 2.97 19.45
CA ALA A 253 16.23 2.21 20.67
C ALA A 253 16.06 0.70 20.39
N LEU A 254 15.32 0.37 19.33
CA LEU A 254 15.10 -1.00 18.89
C LEU A 254 16.37 -1.63 18.32
N ASP A 255 17.12 -0.91 17.49
CA ASP A 255 18.40 -1.34 16.92
C ASP A 255 19.42 -1.70 18.02
N LYS A 256 19.56 -0.82 19.02
CA LYS A 256 20.44 -1.08 20.18
C LYS A 256 20.04 -2.34 20.93
N ARG A 257 18.74 -2.56 21.12
CA ARG A 257 18.22 -3.71 21.86
C ARG A 257 18.41 -5.03 21.11
N LEU A 258 18.24 -5.02 19.78
CA LEU A 258 18.33 -6.22 18.93
C LEU A 258 19.74 -6.45 18.38
N GLY A 259 20.62 -5.45 18.43
CA GLY A 259 21.97 -5.56 17.88
C GLY A 259 22.00 -5.63 16.35
N GLU A 260 21.09 -4.95 15.66
CA GLU A 260 20.95 -4.99 14.20
C GLU A 260 22.01 -4.19 13.43
N GLN A 261 22.96 -3.61 14.11
CA GLN A 261 24.09 -2.86 13.54
C GLN A 261 23.67 -1.69 12.62
N GLY A 262 22.52 -1.07 12.91
CA GLY A 262 22.04 0.09 12.20
C GLY A 262 21.17 -0.19 10.98
N ARG A 263 20.87 -1.45 10.62
CA ARG A 263 20.08 -1.79 9.43
C ARG A 263 18.75 -1.04 9.36
N ARG A 264 17.96 -1.12 10.41
CA ARG A 264 16.63 -0.49 10.50
C ARG A 264 16.70 1.03 10.43
N VAL A 265 17.72 1.61 11.06
CA VAL A 265 17.92 3.06 11.07
C VAL A 265 18.38 3.55 9.70
N LEU A 266 19.20 2.78 8.99
CA LEU A 266 19.59 3.04 7.60
C LEU A 266 18.36 3.05 6.67
N GLU A 267 17.51 2.03 6.77
CA GLU A 267 16.26 1.91 5.99
C GLU A 267 15.32 3.11 6.25
N LEU A 268 15.17 3.52 7.52
CA LEU A 268 14.40 4.71 7.88
C LEU A 268 15.02 5.98 7.29
N GLY A 269 16.35 6.13 7.33
CA GLY A 269 17.05 7.25 6.72
C GLY A 269 16.77 7.37 5.22
N GLN A 270 16.74 6.25 4.49
CA GLN A 270 16.39 6.22 3.07
C GLN A 270 14.95 6.69 2.83
N MET A 271 14.00 6.23 3.63
CA MET A 271 12.60 6.71 3.57
C MET A 271 12.51 8.22 3.84
N CYS A 272 13.31 8.74 4.78
CA CYS A 272 13.37 10.17 5.07
C CYS A 272 13.88 10.98 3.87
N VAL A 273 14.88 10.48 3.14
CA VAL A 273 15.36 11.12 1.90
C VAL A 273 14.25 11.21 0.85
N GLU A 274 13.53 10.10 0.62
CA GLU A 274 12.41 10.05 -0.32
C GLU A 274 11.29 11.04 0.05
N ASN A 275 11.08 11.27 1.33
CA ASN A 275 10.11 12.23 1.86
C ASN A 275 10.66 13.66 2.03
N LYS A 276 11.93 13.93 1.65
CA LYS A 276 12.63 15.21 1.77
C LYS A 276 12.85 15.67 3.23
N GLU A 277 12.82 14.73 4.17
CA GLU A 277 13.10 14.94 5.59
C GLU A 277 14.60 14.82 5.84
N PHE A 278 15.37 15.71 5.20
CA PHE A 278 16.84 15.60 5.10
C PHE A 278 17.55 15.64 6.46
N GLU A 279 17.06 16.40 7.42
CA GLU A 279 17.65 16.46 8.76
C GLU A 279 17.56 15.10 9.46
N THR A 280 16.37 14.49 9.44
CA THR A 280 16.16 13.17 10.05
C THR A 280 16.94 12.09 9.31
N ALA A 281 17.03 12.17 7.97
CA ALA A 281 17.86 11.29 7.16
C ALA A 281 19.34 11.35 7.57
N ARG A 282 19.90 12.57 7.67
CA ARG A 282 21.30 12.75 8.13
C ARG A 282 21.52 12.20 9.53
N ASN A 283 20.60 12.45 10.45
CA ASN A 283 20.70 11.94 11.82
C ASN A 283 20.63 10.40 11.86
N SER A 284 19.84 9.80 10.97
CA SER A 284 19.76 8.34 10.79
C SER A 284 21.12 7.78 10.31
N PHE A 285 21.66 8.32 9.25
CA PHE A 285 22.93 7.85 8.69
C PHE A 285 24.12 8.13 9.63
N LYS A 286 24.15 9.28 10.30
CA LYS A 286 25.14 9.58 11.34
C LYS A 286 25.12 8.56 12.48
N TYR A 287 23.92 8.15 12.93
CA TYR A 287 23.82 7.08 13.93
C TYR A 287 24.52 5.80 13.47
N VAL A 288 24.27 5.38 12.21
CA VAL A 288 24.86 4.15 11.67
C VAL A 288 26.37 4.26 11.53
N THR A 289 26.91 5.42 11.07
CA THR A 289 28.36 5.63 10.96
C THR A 289 29.04 5.66 12.33
N LEU A 290 28.36 6.16 13.38
CA LEU A 290 28.88 6.18 14.74
C LEU A 290 28.96 4.81 15.39
N LEU A 291 28.34 3.77 14.84
CA LEU A 291 28.47 2.39 15.32
C LEU A 291 29.87 1.82 15.07
N GLY A 292 30.61 2.34 14.08
CA GLY A 292 32.00 1.97 13.77
C GLY A 292 32.24 1.55 12.34
N GLU A 293 33.47 1.76 11.85
CA GLU A 293 33.88 1.46 10.47
C GLU A 293 33.90 -0.06 10.15
N ASP A 294 33.97 -0.90 11.17
CA ASP A 294 33.93 -2.36 11.07
C ASP A 294 32.51 -2.90 10.87
N LYS A 295 31.46 -2.06 10.96
CA LYS A 295 30.07 -2.48 10.87
C LYS A 295 29.59 -2.62 9.42
N MET A 296 28.72 -3.58 9.23
CA MET A 296 28.23 -3.99 7.90
C MET A 296 27.67 -2.82 7.07
N TYR A 297 26.95 -1.89 7.71
CA TYR A 297 26.26 -0.81 7.04
C TYR A 297 27.02 0.53 7.03
N TYR A 298 28.23 0.57 7.56
CA TYR A 298 29.02 1.80 7.71
C TYR A 298 29.18 2.55 6.38
N PHE A 299 29.75 1.90 5.36
CA PHE A 299 30.01 2.53 4.06
C PHE A 299 28.72 2.92 3.33
N GLN A 300 27.67 2.12 3.49
CA GLN A 300 26.38 2.46 2.90
C GLN A 300 25.78 3.71 3.53
N ALA A 301 25.86 3.84 4.86
CA ALA A 301 25.39 5.00 5.59
C ALA A 301 26.22 6.25 5.29
N GLU A 302 27.52 6.11 5.15
CA GLU A 302 28.41 7.21 4.79
C GLU A 302 28.09 7.78 3.40
N ASN A 303 27.94 6.91 2.41
CA ASN A 303 27.53 7.32 1.07
C ASN A 303 26.13 7.95 1.06
N ALA A 304 25.19 7.38 1.81
CA ALA A 304 23.83 7.91 1.93
C ALA A 304 23.82 9.29 2.62
N LEU A 305 24.71 9.52 3.59
CA LEU A 305 24.87 10.81 4.24
C LEU A 305 25.33 11.88 3.25
N LEU A 306 26.35 11.59 2.44
CA LEU A 306 26.83 12.51 1.40
C LEU A 306 25.77 12.80 0.34
N ASN A 307 25.13 11.75 -0.17
CA ASN A 307 24.04 11.90 -1.14
C ASN A 307 22.89 12.74 -0.57
N THR A 308 22.55 12.57 0.72
CA THR A 308 21.53 13.40 1.39
C THR A 308 21.97 14.88 1.41
N ARG A 309 23.24 15.17 1.69
CA ARG A 309 23.80 16.52 1.61
C ARG A 309 23.70 17.10 0.21
N PHE A 310 24.05 16.32 -0.80
CA PHE A 310 23.90 16.71 -2.20
C PHE A 310 22.45 17.06 -2.54
N LEU A 311 21.51 16.18 -2.21
CA LEU A 311 20.09 16.42 -2.46
C LEU A 311 19.55 17.63 -1.70
N GLU A 312 19.98 17.84 -0.46
CA GLU A 312 19.58 18.99 0.35
C GLU A 312 20.04 20.31 -0.30
N VAL A 313 21.30 20.40 -0.70
CA VAL A 313 21.86 21.57 -1.38
C VAL A 313 21.19 21.82 -2.73
N THR A 314 21.01 20.78 -3.54
CA THR A 314 20.47 20.91 -4.90
C THR A 314 18.96 21.12 -4.96
N THR A 315 18.24 20.74 -3.90
CA THR A 315 16.77 20.85 -3.83
C THR A 315 16.33 22.09 -3.05
N ASN A 316 17.10 22.51 -2.07
CA ASN A 316 16.80 23.64 -1.21
C ASN A 316 17.36 24.95 -1.79
N ARG A 317 16.53 25.98 -1.94
CA ARG A 317 16.97 27.28 -2.47
C ARG A 317 17.62 28.19 -1.42
N ASN A 318 17.53 27.84 -0.14
CA ASN A 318 18.04 28.62 0.99
C ASN A 318 19.21 27.88 1.63
N TYR A 319 20.37 27.89 1.02
CA TYR A 319 21.63 27.39 1.57
C TYR A 319 22.58 28.57 1.82
N SER A 320 23.43 28.43 2.82
CA SER A 320 24.52 29.37 3.09
C SER A 320 25.84 28.89 2.46
N ASP A 321 26.72 29.83 2.12
CA ASP A 321 28.05 29.48 1.60
C ASP A 321 28.82 28.58 2.59
N ALA A 322 28.63 28.77 3.90
CA ALA A 322 29.23 27.92 4.92
C ALA A 322 28.76 26.46 4.87
N GLU A 323 27.50 26.22 4.58
CA GLU A 323 26.93 24.86 4.41
C GLU A 323 27.50 24.21 3.16
N ILE A 324 27.63 24.94 2.05
CA ILE A 324 28.25 24.46 0.81
C ILE A 324 29.71 24.08 1.06
N GLU A 325 30.51 24.96 1.68
CA GLU A 325 31.89 24.68 1.96
C GLU A 325 32.07 23.48 2.91
N THR A 326 31.21 23.35 3.92
CA THR A 326 31.20 22.21 4.82
C THR A 326 30.91 20.90 4.03
N THR A 327 29.95 20.95 3.14
CA THR A 327 29.61 19.79 2.32
C THR A 327 30.76 19.37 1.40
N ILE A 328 31.40 20.33 0.72
CA ILE A 328 32.58 20.05 -0.12
C ILE A 328 33.71 19.42 0.73
N ALA A 329 33.97 19.97 1.95
CA ALA A 329 34.97 19.42 2.84
C ALA A 329 34.65 17.97 3.27
N GLU A 330 33.42 17.66 3.58
CA GLU A 330 32.97 16.28 3.88
C GLU A 330 33.29 15.32 2.71
N TYR A 331 32.99 15.69 1.45
CA TYR A 331 33.38 14.93 0.27
C TYR A 331 34.88 14.72 0.14
N GLN A 332 35.68 15.79 0.36
CA GLN A 332 37.15 15.73 0.27
C GLN A 332 37.74 14.78 1.32
N VAL A 333 37.23 14.79 2.56
CA VAL A 333 37.64 13.87 3.62
C VAL A 333 37.42 12.43 3.20
N ILE A 334 36.23 12.10 2.70
CA ILE A 334 35.91 10.74 2.29
C ILE A 334 36.73 10.34 1.07
N LEU A 335 36.83 11.18 0.06
CA LEU A 335 37.63 10.92 -1.12
C LEU A 335 39.13 10.73 -0.82
N SER A 336 39.69 11.45 0.19
CA SER A 336 41.07 11.23 0.63
C SER A 336 41.29 9.85 1.25
N ARG A 337 40.30 9.30 1.91
CA ARG A 337 40.35 7.98 2.54
C ARG A 337 40.06 6.84 1.53
N VAL A 338 39.03 6.96 0.69
CA VAL A 338 38.69 5.89 -0.28
C VAL A 338 39.55 5.91 -1.53
N GLY A 339 40.17 7.05 -1.83
CA GLY A 339 40.98 7.27 -3.02
C GLY A 339 40.16 7.47 -4.31
N LYS A 340 40.83 7.95 -5.35
CA LYS A 340 40.24 8.14 -6.68
C LYS A 340 40.24 6.80 -7.43
N LYS A 341 39.12 6.12 -7.44
CA LYS A 341 38.93 4.83 -8.10
C LYS A 341 37.52 4.76 -8.70
N ARG A 342 37.25 3.75 -9.54
CA ARG A 342 35.97 3.60 -10.23
C ARG A 342 34.76 3.74 -9.30
N THR A 343 34.81 3.19 -8.10
CA THR A 343 33.69 3.21 -7.13
C THR A 343 33.48 4.60 -6.49
N SER A 344 34.47 5.50 -6.53
CA SER A 344 34.36 6.87 -6.03
C SER A 344 33.95 7.89 -7.09
N ILE A 345 33.78 7.48 -8.35
CA ILE A 345 33.34 8.38 -9.45
C ILE A 345 32.03 9.13 -9.10
N PRO A 346 30.97 8.49 -8.62
CA PRO A 346 29.73 9.20 -8.27
C PRO A 346 29.98 10.31 -7.23
N LEU A 347 30.78 10.04 -6.19
CA LEU A 347 31.11 11.05 -5.16
C LEU A 347 31.89 12.22 -5.73
N ILE A 348 32.84 11.97 -6.67
CA ILE A 348 33.59 13.03 -7.35
C ILE A 348 32.65 13.89 -8.20
N MET A 349 31.70 13.26 -8.90
CA MET A 349 30.72 13.96 -9.73
C MET A 349 29.77 14.82 -8.88
N GLU A 350 29.25 14.31 -7.78
CA GLU A 350 28.40 15.05 -6.84
C GLU A 350 29.15 16.24 -6.25
N MET A 351 30.38 16.05 -5.75
CA MET A 351 31.21 17.13 -5.25
C MET A 351 31.48 18.18 -6.34
N SER A 352 31.83 17.76 -7.55
CA SER A 352 32.12 18.66 -8.68
C SER A 352 30.86 19.45 -9.10
N HIS A 353 29.69 18.84 -9.02
CA HIS A 353 28.43 19.53 -9.28
C HIS A 353 28.20 20.65 -8.25
N ILE A 354 28.39 20.35 -6.95
CA ILE A 354 28.27 21.36 -5.89
C ILE A 354 29.33 22.48 -6.11
N GLN A 355 30.58 22.14 -6.38
CA GLN A 355 31.64 23.08 -6.64
C GLN A 355 31.32 24.02 -7.81
N ALA A 356 30.74 23.51 -8.89
CA ALA A 356 30.48 24.28 -10.09
C ALA A 356 29.23 25.17 -10.03
N PHE A 357 28.13 24.63 -9.47
CA PHE A 357 26.82 25.28 -9.55
C PHE A 357 26.42 26.01 -8.28
N TYR A 358 27.10 25.76 -7.13
CA TYR A 358 26.72 26.29 -5.82
C TYR A 358 27.88 26.99 -5.12
N SER A 359 29.07 26.95 -5.71
CA SER A 359 30.28 27.62 -5.18
C SER A 359 31.12 28.12 -6.35
N ASP A 360 31.98 29.09 -6.13
CA ASP A 360 32.88 29.68 -7.17
C ASP A 360 34.10 28.78 -7.49
N LYS A 361 33.95 27.44 -7.41
CA LYS A 361 35.03 26.46 -7.58
C LYS A 361 34.92 25.65 -8.86
N SER A 362 34.37 26.21 -9.93
CA SER A 362 34.13 25.51 -11.18
C SER A 362 35.41 24.98 -11.84
N ASN A 363 36.53 25.72 -11.73
CA ASN A 363 37.82 25.29 -12.26
C ASN A 363 38.34 24.01 -11.57
N GLU A 364 38.14 23.92 -10.24
CA GLU A 364 38.48 22.72 -9.48
C GLU A 364 37.58 21.53 -9.90
N ALA A 365 36.28 21.78 -10.09
CA ALA A 365 35.34 20.80 -10.56
C ALA A 365 35.75 20.23 -11.94
N ILE A 366 36.05 21.09 -12.92
CA ILE A 366 36.52 20.71 -14.24
C ILE A 366 37.80 19.88 -14.14
N SER A 367 38.76 20.28 -13.30
CA SER A 367 40.00 19.53 -13.11
C SER A 367 39.77 18.14 -12.54
N ASN A 368 38.93 18.02 -11.50
CA ASN A 368 38.58 16.74 -10.87
C ASN A 368 37.87 15.79 -11.87
N LEU A 369 36.96 16.32 -12.65
CA LEU A 369 36.21 15.53 -13.64
C LEU A 369 37.11 15.08 -14.80
N LYS A 370 37.97 15.95 -15.34
CA LYS A 370 38.93 15.60 -16.39
C LYS A 370 39.94 14.53 -15.92
N GLU A 371 40.42 14.63 -14.69
CA GLU A 371 41.27 13.60 -14.08
C GLU A 371 40.52 12.26 -13.96
N SER A 372 39.25 12.30 -13.57
CA SER A 372 38.40 11.12 -13.37
C SER A 372 38.18 10.32 -14.67
N LEU A 373 38.17 10.94 -15.83
CA LEU A 373 38.09 10.25 -17.12
C LEU A 373 39.22 9.25 -17.36
N ASN A 374 40.37 9.42 -16.70
CA ASN A 374 41.55 8.56 -16.79
C ASN A 374 41.59 7.49 -15.67
N THR A 375 40.54 7.35 -14.86
CA THR A 375 40.50 6.40 -13.74
C THR A 375 40.54 4.95 -14.28
N PRO A 376 41.45 4.09 -13.80
CA PRO A 376 41.51 2.70 -14.25
C PRO A 376 40.20 1.96 -13.99
N GLY A 377 39.70 1.27 -15.02
CA GLY A 377 38.49 0.46 -14.95
C GLY A 377 37.19 1.24 -14.98
N ILE A 378 37.20 2.54 -15.23
CA ILE A 378 36.00 3.35 -15.46
C ILE A 378 35.17 2.79 -16.62
N THR A 379 33.86 2.73 -16.47
CA THR A 379 32.94 2.28 -17.52
C THR A 379 32.68 3.36 -18.57
N ASP A 380 32.29 2.99 -19.78
CA ASP A 380 31.94 3.96 -20.80
C ASP A 380 30.74 4.81 -20.41
N MET A 381 29.76 4.23 -19.69
CA MET A 381 28.64 4.98 -19.11
C MET A 381 29.13 6.05 -18.11
N GLN A 382 30.02 5.70 -17.19
CA GLN A 382 30.60 6.69 -16.25
C GLN A 382 31.38 7.78 -16.97
N LYS A 383 32.09 7.45 -18.06
CA LYS A 383 32.74 8.47 -18.90
C LYS A 383 31.73 9.40 -19.56
N ALA A 384 30.61 8.85 -20.04
CA ALA A 384 29.52 9.64 -20.61
C ALA A 384 28.91 10.60 -19.58
N GLU A 385 28.58 10.10 -18.39
CA GLU A 385 28.06 10.91 -17.30
C GLU A 385 29.01 12.06 -16.91
N ILE A 386 30.30 11.78 -16.79
CA ILE A 386 31.33 12.81 -16.52
C ILE A 386 31.38 13.85 -17.67
N LYS A 387 31.35 13.43 -18.93
CA LYS A 387 31.34 14.33 -20.09
C LYS A 387 30.09 15.20 -20.12
N MET A 388 28.92 14.63 -19.76
CA MET A 388 27.67 15.40 -19.64
C MET A 388 27.80 16.51 -18.58
N LEU A 389 28.34 16.18 -17.42
CA LEU A 389 28.55 17.16 -16.35
C LEU A 389 29.61 18.22 -16.73
N LEU A 390 30.70 17.83 -17.38
CA LEU A 390 31.68 18.78 -17.92
C LEU A 390 31.03 19.75 -18.91
N ALA A 391 30.20 19.23 -19.82
CA ALA A 391 29.47 20.06 -20.77
C ALA A 391 28.53 21.05 -20.08
N ASP A 392 27.75 20.59 -19.08
CA ASP A 392 26.87 21.45 -18.29
C ASP A 392 27.63 22.57 -17.59
N ILE A 393 28.84 22.29 -17.05
CA ILE A 393 29.71 23.29 -16.41
C ILE A 393 30.26 24.27 -17.44
N HIS A 394 30.66 23.83 -18.63
CA HIS A 394 31.11 24.73 -19.69
C HIS A 394 29.98 25.64 -20.19
N VAL A 395 28.73 25.16 -20.26
CA VAL A 395 27.54 26.00 -20.54
C VAL A 395 27.41 27.11 -19.51
N LEU A 396 27.59 26.80 -18.21
CA LEU A 396 27.53 27.79 -17.13
C LEU A 396 28.55 28.92 -17.31
N HIS A 397 29.73 28.61 -17.88
CA HIS A 397 30.78 29.59 -18.15
C HIS A 397 30.65 30.31 -19.49
N GLY A 398 29.68 29.94 -20.33
CA GLY A 398 29.52 30.46 -21.69
C GLY A 398 30.47 29.84 -22.71
N ASP A 399 31.16 28.78 -22.36
CA ASP A 399 32.10 28.05 -23.27
C ASP A 399 31.32 27.09 -24.15
N ILE A 400 30.46 27.63 -25.04
CA ILE A 400 29.47 26.87 -25.82
C ILE A 400 30.12 25.78 -26.69
N TRP A 401 31.26 26.09 -27.29
CA TRP A 401 31.96 25.15 -28.15
C TRP A 401 32.55 23.95 -27.39
N GLU A 402 33.12 24.18 -26.23
CA GLU A 402 33.64 23.10 -25.39
C GLU A 402 32.48 22.22 -24.89
N ALA A 403 31.36 22.84 -24.49
CA ALA A 403 30.16 22.10 -24.11
C ALA A 403 29.63 21.23 -25.26
N ALA A 404 29.50 21.81 -26.46
CA ALA A 404 29.07 21.09 -27.66
C ALA A 404 29.96 19.90 -27.97
N LEU A 405 31.29 20.06 -27.83
CA LEU A 405 32.24 18.97 -28.07
C LEU A 405 31.98 17.75 -27.15
N PHE A 406 31.75 17.98 -25.87
CA PHE A 406 31.45 16.91 -24.91
C PHE A 406 30.08 16.28 -25.18
N TYR A 407 29.03 17.08 -25.45
CA TYR A 407 27.72 16.52 -25.80
C TYR A 407 27.75 15.68 -27.07
N MET A 408 28.45 16.15 -28.13
CA MET A 408 28.59 15.38 -29.39
C MET A 408 29.35 14.08 -29.18
N GLN A 409 30.37 14.05 -28.32
CA GLN A 409 31.04 12.80 -28.00
C GLN A 409 30.10 11.78 -27.37
N VAL A 410 29.28 12.21 -26.39
CA VAL A 410 28.30 11.33 -25.72
C VAL A 410 27.20 10.89 -26.69
N GLU A 411 26.68 11.79 -27.54
CA GLU A 411 25.69 11.48 -28.56
C GLU A 411 26.23 10.39 -29.52
N ASN A 412 27.47 10.52 -29.99
CA ASN A 412 28.05 9.55 -30.89
C ASN A 412 28.34 8.19 -30.26
N ASP A 413 28.84 8.19 -29.00
CA ASP A 413 29.20 6.97 -28.29
C ASP A 413 27.93 6.19 -27.85
N PHE A 414 26.81 6.90 -27.62
CA PHE A 414 25.56 6.35 -27.07
C PHE A 414 24.31 6.67 -27.93
N LYS A 415 24.47 6.62 -29.24
CA LYS A 415 23.49 7.09 -30.25
C LYS A 415 22.05 6.54 -30.06
N PHE A 416 21.89 5.35 -29.50
CA PHE A 416 20.61 4.67 -29.35
C PHE A 416 20.18 4.53 -27.85
N GLU A 417 20.87 5.19 -26.97
CA GLU A 417 20.64 5.12 -25.54
C GLU A 417 20.09 6.45 -25.00
N PRO A 418 19.36 6.43 -23.88
CA PRO A 418 18.76 7.64 -23.30
C PRO A 418 19.76 8.79 -23.08
N ILE A 419 20.98 8.48 -22.60
CA ILE A 419 22.02 9.49 -22.35
C ILE A 419 22.50 10.16 -23.64
N GLY A 420 22.58 9.42 -24.74
CA GLY A 420 22.93 9.99 -26.06
C GLY A 420 21.84 10.90 -26.60
N HIS A 421 20.57 10.54 -26.43
CA HIS A 421 19.43 11.40 -26.77
C HIS A 421 19.41 12.67 -25.91
N GLU A 422 19.69 12.55 -24.60
CA GLU A 422 19.81 13.70 -23.71
C GLU A 422 20.95 14.64 -24.14
N ALA A 423 22.11 14.08 -24.47
CA ALA A 423 23.25 14.83 -24.97
C ALA A 423 22.90 15.61 -26.24
N LYS A 424 22.24 14.95 -27.20
CA LYS A 424 21.75 15.57 -28.44
C LYS A 424 20.78 16.72 -28.15
N PHE A 425 19.81 16.49 -27.27
CA PHE A 425 18.84 17.52 -26.89
C PHE A 425 19.53 18.72 -26.24
N LYS A 426 20.44 18.49 -25.28
CA LYS A 426 21.20 19.57 -24.61
C LYS A 426 22.07 20.32 -25.62
N ASN A 427 22.73 19.65 -26.55
CA ASN A 427 23.51 20.24 -27.60
C ASN A 427 22.66 21.13 -28.52
N ALA A 428 21.50 20.66 -29.00
CA ALA A 428 20.59 21.47 -29.79
C ALA A 428 20.09 22.71 -29.01
N ARG A 429 19.84 22.55 -27.70
CA ARG A 429 19.35 23.63 -26.84
C ARG A 429 20.37 24.76 -26.67
N ILE A 430 21.67 24.45 -26.51
CA ILE A 430 22.70 25.49 -26.37
C ILE A 430 22.86 26.28 -27.68
N PHE A 431 22.85 25.64 -28.85
CA PHE A 431 22.90 26.32 -30.14
C PHE A 431 21.65 27.17 -30.41
N TYR A 432 20.46 26.73 -29.93
CA TYR A 432 19.24 27.54 -29.98
C TYR A 432 19.40 28.86 -29.21
N TYR A 433 19.98 28.83 -28.00
CA TYR A 433 20.21 30.03 -27.18
C TYR A 433 21.37 30.88 -27.70
N ASP A 434 22.30 30.31 -28.43
CA ASP A 434 23.39 31.03 -29.11
C ASP A 434 22.94 31.72 -30.42
N GLY A 435 21.68 31.46 -30.87
CA GLY A 435 21.08 32.05 -32.07
C GLY A 435 21.27 31.22 -33.36
N GLU A 436 21.90 30.07 -33.27
CA GLU A 436 22.13 29.12 -34.39
C GLU A 436 20.89 28.23 -34.61
N PHE A 437 19.77 28.87 -34.99
CA PHE A 437 18.43 28.24 -35.08
C PHE A 437 18.35 27.12 -36.09
N ASP A 438 18.99 27.27 -37.27
CA ASP A 438 18.97 26.24 -38.33
C ASP A 438 19.65 24.95 -37.86
N PHE A 439 20.77 25.08 -37.17
CA PHE A 439 21.49 23.96 -36.59
C PHE A 439 20.67 23.29 -35.49
N ALA A 440 20.12 24.06 -34.57
CA ALA A 440 19.29 23.57 -33.49
C ALA A 440 18.06 22.80 -34.03
N GLN A 441 17.38 23.36 -35.05
CA GLN A 441 16.23 22.75 -35.71
C GLN A 441 16.60 21.41 -36.37
N ALA A 442 17.75 21.37 -37.08
CA ALA A 442 18.23 20.14 -37.72
C ALA A 442 18.51 19.03 -36.69
N GLN A 443 19.08 19.36 -35.54
CA GLN A 443 19.33 18.43 -34.43
C GLN A 443 18.06 17.91 -33.78
N LEU A 444 17.11 18.80 -33.49
CA LEU A 444 15.82 18.45 -32.87
C LEU A 444 14.90 17.65 -33.80
N GLY A 445 14.99 17.88 -35.11
CA GLY A 445 14.19 17.14 -36.12
C GLY A 445 14.55 15.66 -36.27
N VAL A 446 15.65 15.21 -35.66
CA VAL A 446 16.17 13.83 -35.71
C VAL A 446 16.12 13.15 -34.30
N LEU A 447 15.60 13.80 -33.29
CA LEU A 447 15.33 13.27 -31.94
C LEU A 447 14.04 12.48 -31.94
#